data_4582e7e8ad042bfa8b91c4221673024d
#
_entry.id   4582e7e8ad042bfa8b91c4221673024d
#
_cell.length_a   1.000
_cell.length_b   1.000
_cell.length_c   1.000
_cell.angle_alpha   90.00
_cell.angle_beta   90.00
_cell.angle_gamma   90.00
#
_symmetry.space_group_name_H-M   'P 1'
#
loop_
_entity.id
_entity.type
_entity.pdbx_description
1 polymer ?
#
loop_
_entity_poly.entity_id
_entity_poly.type
_entity_poly.pdbx_seq_one_letter_code
_entity_poly.pdbx_strand_id
1 'polypeptide(L)'
;MNKPYKDKMGRYRTQSLFWEMRDESMEPIWCMKDYDLVKGDITYPSLKKLYMEYDHVPGAEYDFAMEHLGSWDHWIKLCNDTTPAIKDMIQAWRDEIDIRLKAKGIKSIIMHSLDNDPKGLQAAKYLVEKGYSKRAGRPS
;
A
#
# COMPACT_ATOMS: atom_id res chain seq x y z
N MET A 1 24.57 -4.04 -5.65
CA MET A 1 24.14 -5.05 -6.62
C MET A 1 22.69 -4.78 -7.01
N ASN A 2 22.43 -4.70 -8.30
CA ASN A 2 21.08 -4.42 -8.77
C ASN A 2 20.19 -5.64 -8.67
N LYS A 3 19.01 -5.44 -8.10
CA LYS A 3 18.02 -6.52 -8.08
C LYS A 3 17.48 -6.74 -9.50
N PRO A 4 17.12 -7.98 -9.85
CA PRO A 4 16.66 -8.28 -11.20
C PRO A 4 15.19 -7.90 -11.38
N TYR A 5 14.93 -6.64 -11.59
CA TYR A 5 13.56 -6.16 -11.79
C TYR A 5 13.04 -6.39 -13.21
N LYS A 6 13.94 -6.70 -14.14
CA LYS A 6 13.57 -6.96 -15.53
C LYS A 6 13.89 -8.40 -15.91
N ASP A 7 13.10 -8.95 -16.82
CA ASP A 7 13.34 -10.29 -17.33
C ASP A 7 14.42 -10.27 -18.42
N LYS A 8 14.70 -11.43 -18.99
CA LYS A 8 15.75 -11.55 -20.02
C LYS A 8 15.43 -10.76 -21.27
N MET A 9 14.16 -10.44 -21.51
CA MET A 9 13.72 -9.67 -22.65
C MET A 9 13.70 -8.16 -22.37
N GLY A 10 14.13 -7.75 -21.19
CA GLY A 10 14.16 -6.34 -20.79
C GLY A 10 12.81 -5.78 -20.33
N ARG A 11 11.83 -6.64 -20.12
CA ARG A 11 10.51 -6.21 -19.65
C ARG A 11 10.46 -6.19 -18.14
N TYR A 12 9.67 -5.29 -17.57
CA TYR A 12 9.45 -5.26 -16.13
C TYR A 12 8.75 -6.53 -15.67
N ARG A 13 9.30 -7.13 -14.63
CA ARG A 13 8.71 -8.32 -14.03
C ARG A 13 7.45 -7.93 -13.26
N THR A 14 6.47 -8.81 -13.22
CA THR A 14 5.23 -8.62 -12.45
C THR A 14 4.99 -9.80 -11.54
N GLN A 15 4.38 -10.86 -12.03
CA GLN A 15 4.06 -12.05 -11.22
C GLN A 15 5.31 -12.70 -10.64
N SER A 16 6.36 -12.81 -11.42
CA SER A 16 7.57 -13.49 -11.01
C SER A 16 8.35 -12.78 -9.90
N LEU A 17 7.97 -11.52 -9.58
CA LEU A 17 8.55 -10.82 -8.44
C LEU A 17 8.10 -11.40 -7.11
N PHE A 18 6.96 -12.09 -7.07
CA PHE A 18 6.34 -12.57 -5.85
C PHE A 18 6.45 -14.08 -5.72
N TRP A 19 6.82 -14.53 -4.54
CA TRP A 19 7.01 -15.97 -4.28
C TRP A 19 5.76 -16.78 -4.59
N GLU A 20 4.59 -16.26 -4.25
CA GLU A 20 3.32 -16.97 -4.46
C GLU A 20 2.94 -17.13 -5.93
N MET A 21 3.46 -16.27 -6.78
CA MET A 21 3.17 -16.29 -8.22
C MET A 21 4.41 -16.58 -9.05
N ARG A 22 5.45 -17.11 -8.41
CA ARG A 22 6.72 -17.34 -9.07
C ARG A 22 6.61 -18.38 -10.19
N ASP A 23 7.50 -18.25 -11.14
CA ASP A 23 7.76 -19.29 -12.13
C ASP A 23 9.21 -19.72 -12.01
N GLU A 24 9.65 -20.63 -12.87
CA GLU A 24 10.99 -21.16 -12.80
C GLU A 24 12.04 -20.29 -13.50
N SER A 25 11.61 -19.22 -14.15
CA SER A 25 12.51 -18.41 -14.96
C SER A 25 13.43 -17.52 -14.14
N MET A 26 12.96 -17.00 -13.01
CA MET A 26 13.72 -16.09 -12.17
C MET A 26 13.32 -16.22 -10.71
N GLU A 27 14.30 -15.98 -9.83
CA GLU A 27 14.07 -15.98 -8.39
C GLU A 27 13.15 -14.83 -7.99
N PRO A 28 12.12 -15.07 -7.17
CA PRO A 28 11.28 -13.99 -6.68
C PRO A 28 12.05 -13.08 -5.71
N ILE A 29 11.57 -11.84 -5.56
CA ILE A 29 12.18 -10.85 -4.69
C ILE A 29 11.37 -10.66 -3.41
N TRP A 30 10.05 -10.65 -3.54
CA TRP A 30 9.12 -10.38 -2.43
C TRP A 30 8.08 -11.48 -2.29
N CYS A 31 7.27 -11.37 -1.24
CA CYS A 31 6.08 -12.19 -1.08
C CYS A 31 4.83 -11.32 -0.99
N MET A 32 3.67 -11.95 -1.14
CA MET A 32 2.37 -11.26 -1.08
C MET A 32 1.76 -11.30 0.32
N LYS A 33 2.49 -11.84 1.30
CA LYS A 33 2.03 -11.94 2.68
C LYS A 33 2.14 -10.60 3.42
N ASP A 34 1.50 -10.51 4.57
CA ASP A 34 1.61 -9.33 5.44
C ASP A 34 2.90 -9.35 6.27
N TYR A 35 3.65 -10.41 6.20
CA TYR A 35 4.87 -10.64 6.95
C TYR A 35 5.96 -11.17 6.01
N ASP A 36 7.21 -11.04 6.44
CA ASP A 36 8.33 -11.55 5.66
C ASP A 36 8.29 -13.08 5.64
N LEU A 37 8.31 -13.65 4.46
CA LEU A 37 8.21 -15.09 4.27
C LEU A 37 9.59 -15.72 4.28
N VAL A 38 9.79 -16.76 5.11
CA VAL A 38 11.05 -17.47 5.20
C VAL A 38 10.89 -18.88 4.60
N LYS A 39 11.72 -19.19 3.63
CA LYS A 39 11.78 -20.52 3.01
C LYS A 39 13.22 -21.03 3.04
N GLY A 40 13.51 -21.93 3.97
CA GLY A 40 14.87 -22.39 4.18
C GLY A 40 15.76 -21.25 4.64
N ASP A 41 16.81 -20.98 3.90
CA ASP A 41 17.75 -19.90 4.20
C ASP A 41 17.40 -18.59 3.52
N ILE A 42 16.30 -18.54 2.78
CA ILE A 42 15.91 -17.36 2.00
C ILE A 42 14.72 -16.69 2.64
N THR A 43 14.83 -15.36 2.79
CA THR A 43 13.72 -14.52 3.26
C THR A 43 13.21 -13.69 2.10
N TYR A 44 11.89 -13.76 1.87
CA TYR A 44 11.22 -12.93 0.87
C TYR A 44 10.45 -11.86 1.61
N PRO A 45 10.93 -10.59 1.57
CA PRO A 45 10.27 -9.51 2.31
C PRO A 45 8.84 -9.26 1.83
N SER A 46 7.98 -8.86 2.74
CA SER A 46 6.62 -8.47 2.40
C SER A 46 6.64 -7.10 1.72
N LEU A 47 6.22 -7.03 0.47
CA LEU A 47 6.13 -5.75 -0.24
C LEU A 47 5.06 -4.87 0.38
N LYS A 48 3.96 -5.46 0.85
CA LYS A 48 2.91 -4.74 1.59
C LYS A 48 3.48 -4.05 2.82
N LYS A 49 4.27 -4.77 3.59
CA LYS A 49 4.88 -4.22 4.80
C LYS A 49 5.76 -3.02 4.49
N LEU A 50 6.57 -3.11 3.43
CA LEU A 50 7.41 -1.99 2.99
C LEU A 50 6.56 -0.79 2.55
N TYR A 51 5.48 -1.05 1.82
CA TYR A 51 4.56 -0.01 1.38
C TYR A 51 3.90 0.70 2.58
N MET A 52 3.48 -0.05 3.58
CA MET A 52 2.80 0.49 4.76
C MET A 52 3.71 1.30 5.68
N GLU A 53 5.03 1.17 5.54
CA GLU A 53 5.99 1.92 6.35
C GLU A 53 6.12 3.38 5.94
N TYR A 54 5.59 3.76 4.77
CA TYR A 54 5.64 5.14 4.31
C TYR A 54 4.53 5.97 4.94
N ASP A 55 4.79 7.29 5.05
CA ASP A 55 3.82 8.21 5.66
C ASP A 55 2.59 8.47 4.78
N HIS A 56 2.67 8.14 3.52
CA HIS A 56 1.57 8.27 2.56
C HIS A 56 1.02 9.68 2.41
N VAL A 57 1.93 10.65 2.45
CA VAL A 57 1.65 12.01 2.00
C VAL A 57 1.76 12.05 0.47
N PRO A 58 1.31 13.12 -0.19
CA PRO A 58 1.50 13.24 -1.64
C PRO A 58 2.94 12.98 -2.07
N GLY A 59 3.13 12.10 -3.03
CA GLY A 59 4.46 11.72 -3.51
C GLY A 59 5.05 10.48 -2.85
N ALA A 60 4.42 9.94 -1.81
CA ALA A 60 4.97 8.78 -1.10
C ALA A 60 5.10 7.55 -1.98
N GLU A 61 4.15 7.30 -2.87
CA GLU A 61 4.23 6.17 -3.80
C GLU A 61 5.40 6.31 -4.75
N TYR A 62 5.70 7.53 -5.18
CA TYR A 62 6.87 7.77 -6.02
C TYR A 62 8.15 7.40 -5.27
N ASP A 63 8.28 7.85 -4.04
CA ASP A 63 9.45 7.55 -3.23
C ASP A 63 9.58 6.05 -2.98
N PHE A 64 8.46 5.38 -2.68
CA PHE A 64 8.42 3.94 -2.52
C PHE A 64 8.89 3.22 -3.78
N ALA A 65 8.37 3.63 -4.94
CA ALA A 65 8.73 3.01 -6.21
C ALA A 65 10.21 3.19 -6.53
N MET A 66 10.74 4.39 -6.30
CA MET A 66 12.16 4.66 -6.59
C MET A 66 13.07 3.90 -5.63
N GLU A 67 12.70 3.78 -4.37
CA GLU A 67 13.52 3.08 -3.38
C GLU A 67 13.50 1.57 -3.57
N HIS A 68 12.34 0.99 -3.83
CA HIS A 68 12.20 -0.47 -3.84
C HIS A 68 12.19 -1.08 -5.24
N LEU A 69 11.77 -0.34 -6.25
CA LEU A 69 11.76 -0.82 -7.64
C LEU A 69 12.78 -0.11 -8.51
N GLY A 70 13.22 1.08 -8.08
CA GLY A 70 14.12 1.89 -8.87
C GLY A 70 13.49 2.54 -10.09
N SER A 71 12.15 2.47 -10.24
CA SER A 71 11.46 2.98 -11.41
C SER A 71 10.00 3.23 -11.11
N TRP A 72 9.54 4.44 -11.42
CA TRP A 72 8.13 4.77 -11.35
C TRP A 72 7.32 3.98 -12.40
N ASP A 73 7.90 3.80 -13.58
CA ASP A 73 7.22 3.06 -14.66
C ASP A 73 6.94 1.62 -14.24
N HIS A 74 7.86 1.00 -13.52
CA HIS A 74 7.65 -0.36 -13.03
C HIS A 74 6.49 -0.41 -12.03
N TRP A 75 6.41 0.57 -11.14
CA TRP A 75 5.30 0.66 -10.18
C TRP A 75 3.96 0.80 -10.90
N ILE A 76 3.91 1.69 -11.90
CA ILE A 76 2.69 1.88 -12.68
C ILE A 76 2.29 0.58 -13.40
N LYS A 77 3.27 -0.15 -13.90
CA LYS A 77 2.97 -1.44 -14.52
C LYS A 77 2.36 -2.43 -13.54
N LEU A 78 2.89 -2.49 -12.31
CA LEU A 78 2.32 -3.36 -11.28
C LEU A 78 0.89 -2.95 -10.92
N CYS A 79 0.64 -1.65 -10.79
CA CYS A 79 -0.69 -1.15 -10.45
C CYS A 79 -1.73 -1.45 -11.52
N ASN A 80 -1.30 -1.52 -12.77
CA ASN A 80 -2.18 -1.75 -13.92
C ASN A 80 -2.02 -3.14 -14.53
N ASP A 81 -1.35 -4.04 -13.81
CA ASP A 81 -1.13 -5.39 -14.30
C ASP A 81 -2.46 -6.06 -14.63
N THR A 82 -2.46 -6.82 -15.73
CA THR A 82 -3.64 -7.56 -16.15
C THR A 82 -3.99 -8.72 -15.23
N THR A 83 -3.06 -9.11 -14.36
CA THR A 83 -3.29 -10.14 -13.36
C THR A 83 -4.12 -9.55 -12.22
N PRO A 84 -5.38 -9.97 -12.04
CA PRO A 84 -6.22 -9.39 -10.99
C PRO A 84 -5.63 -9.49 -9.60
N ALA A 85 -4.89 -10.56 -9.31
CA ALA A 85 -4.31 -10.76 -7.99
C ALA A 85 -3.39 -9.62 -7.57
N ILE A 86 -2.51 -9.16 -8.47
CA ILE A 86 -1.58 -8.06 -8.14
C ILE A 86 -2.31 -6.73 -8.11
N LYS A 87 -3.11 -6.47 -9.12
CA LYS A 87 -3.86 -5.21 -9.21
C LYS A 87 -4.76 -5.01 -7.99
N ASP A 88 -5.51 -6.04 -7.62
CA ASP A 88 -6.43 -5.98 -6.49
C ASP A 88 -5.68 -5.89 -5.17
N MET A 89 -4.56 -6.56 -5.06
CA MET A 89 -3.70 -6.48 -3.88
C MET A 89 -3.23 -5.04 -3.62
N ILE A 90 -2.71 -4.38 -4.64
CA ILE A 90 -2.23 -3.00 -4.51
C ILE A 90 -3.40 -2.06 -4.21
N GLN A 91 -4.54 -2.26 -4.84
CA GLN A 91 -5.71 -1.44 -4.55
C GLN A 91 -6.16 -1.60 -3.09
N ALA A 92 -6.09 -2.82 -2.56
CA ALA A 92 -6.41 -3.07 -1.16
C ALA A 92 -5.45 -2.35 -0.22
N TRP A 93 -4.16 -2.27 -0.57
CA TRP A 93 -3.20 -1.49 0.22
C TRP A 93 -3.57 -0.01 0.25
N ARG A 94 -3.93 0.54 -0.89
CA ARG A 94 -4.34 1.94 -1.00
C ARG A 94 -5.60 2.22 -0.17
N ASP A 95 -6.54 1.28 -0.21
CA ASP A 95 -7.78 1.40 0.57
C ASP A 95 -7.49 1.37 2.07
N GLU A 96 -6.59 0.51 2.50
CA GLU A 96 -6.21 0.42 3.91
C GLU A 96 -5.52 1.71 4.38
N ILE A 97 -4.63 2.27 3.58
CA ILE A 97 -3.98 3.55 3.89
C ILE A 97 -5.02 4.66 4.02
N ASP A 98 -5.97 4.71 3.10
CA ASP A 98 -7.04 5.71 3.14
C ASP A 98 -7.84 5.62 4.44
N ILE A 99 -8.18 4.41 4.86
CA ILE A 99 -8.89 4.18 6.12
C ILE A 99 -8.03 4.63 7.32
N ARG A 100 -6.76 4.30 7.32
CA ARG A 100 -5.85 4.69 8.41
C ARG A 100 -5.71 6.21 8.52
N LEU A 101 -5.59 6.89 7.38
CA LEU A 101 -5.46 8.34 7.37
C LEU A 101 -6.72 9.02 7.87
N LYS A 102 -7.89 8.52 7.49
CA LYS A 102 -9.16 9.04 7.97
C LYS A 102 -9.31 8.83 9.46
N ALA A 103 -8.99 7.65 9.97
CA ALA A 103 -9.05 7.37 11.39
C ALA A 103 -8.11 8.28 12.20
N LYS A 104 -6.91 8.51 11.66
CA LYS A 104 -5.93 9.39 12.30
C LYS A 104 -6.43 10.84 12.34
N GLY A 105 -7.03 11.31 11.25
CA GLY A 105 -7.61 12.64 11.18
C GLY A 105 -8.75 12.86 12.15
N ILE A 106 -9.67 11.91 12.22
CA ILE A 106 -10.80 11.95 13.16
C ILE A 106 -10.28 11.97 14.60
N LYS A 107 -9.32 11.12 14.92
CA LYS A 107 -8.74 11.03 16.25
C LYS A 107 -8.08 12.36 16.66
N SER A 108 -7.34 12.97 15.74
CA SER A 108 -6.72 14.27 15.98
C SER A 108 -7.74 15.34 16.29
N ILE A 109 -8.83 15.39 15.54
CA ILE A 109 -9.90 16.38 15.77
C ILE A 109 -10.59 16.14 17.10
N ILE A 110 -10.84 14.90 17.48
CA ILE A 110 -11.43 14.56 18.76
C ILE A 110 -10.51 15.04 19.89
N MET A 111 -9.22 14.85 19.77
CA MET A 111 -8.26 15.31 20.79
C MET A 111 -8.26 16.82 20.90
N HIS A 112 -8.35 17.55 19.79
CA HIS A 112 -8.46 19.01 19.83
C HIS A 112 -9.76 19.47 20.49
N SER A 113 -10.85 18.74 20.31
CA SER A 113 -12.12 19.10 20.91
C SER A 113 -12.11 18.96 22.44
N LEU A 114 -11.21 18.14 22.99
CA LEU A 114 -11.07 18.01 24.45
C LEU A 114 -10.46 19.24 25.11
N ASP A 115 -9.91 20.16 24.31
CA ASP A 115 -9.35 21.42 24.82
C ASP A 115 -10.44 22.52 25.00
N ASN A 116 -11.70 22.12 25.04
CA ASN A 116 -12.85 23.02 25.27
C ASN A 116 -13.07 24.06 24.17
N ASP A 117 -12.78 23.71 22.94
CA ASP A 117 -13.10 24.54 21.78
C ASP A 117 -14.43 24.08 21.19
N PRO A 118 -15.52 24.89 21.31
CA PRO A 118 -16.79 24.49 20.75
C PRO A 118 -16.77 24.24 19.25
N LYS A 119 -15.96 25.00 18.53
CA LYS A 119 -15.81 24.81 17.09
C LYS A 119 -15.10 23.49 16.78
N GLY A 120 -14.09 23.16 17.57
CA GLY A 120 -13.38 21.89 17.44
C GLY A 120 -14.30 20.70 17.70
N LEU A 121 -15.17 20.82 18.70
CA LEU A 121 -16.12 19.76 19.01
C LEU A 121 -17.10 19.54 17.86
N GLN A 122 -17.63 20.62 17.28
CA GLN A 122 -18.54 20.50 16.15
C GLN A 122 -17.83 19.91 14.92
N ALA A 123 -16.61 20.34 14.66
CA ALA A 123 -15.83 19.82 13.55
C ALA A 123 -15.55 18.33 13.72
N ALA A 124 -15.21 17.91 14.93
CA ALA A 124 -14.97 16.50 15.24
C ALA A 124 -16.23 15.66 15.01
N LYS A 125 -17.37 16.18 15.51
CA LYS A 125 -18.65 15.51 15.37
C LYS A 125 -19.03 15.36 13.89
N TYR A 126 -18.87 16.42 13.13
CA TYR A 126 -19.16 16.42 11.70
C TYR A 126 -18.30 15.39 10.97
N LEU A 127 -17.02 15.34 11.25
CA LEU A 127 -16.12 14.40 10.58
C LEU A 127 -16.39 12.94 10.95
N VAL A 128 -16.75 12.69 12.21
CA VAL A 128 -17.13 11.34 12.62
C VAL A 128 -18.39 10.90 11.88
N GLU A 129 -19.40 11.76 11.83
CA GLU A 129 -20.63 11.46 11.12
C GLU A 129 -20.38 11.26 9.63
N LYS A 130 -19.59 12.11 9.01
CA LYS A 130 -19.24 12.00 7.59
C LYS A 130 -18.43 10.73 7.32
N GLY A 131 -17.51 10.41 8.19
CA GLY A 131 -16.71 9.20 8.06
C GLY A 131 -17.56 7.93 8.09
N TYR A 132 -18.48 7.88 9.04
CA TYR A 132 -19.39 6.75 9.16
C TYR A 132 -20.38 6.69 7.99
N SER A 133 -20.91 7.82 7.59
CA SER A 133 -21.79 7.89 6.43
C SER A 133 -21.13 7.37 5.16
N LYS A 134 -19.89 7.77 4.93
CA LYS A 134 -19.13 7.30 3.77
C LYS A 134 -18.94 5.79 3.77
N ARG A 135 -18.75 5.21 4.94
CA ARG A 135 -18.50 3.77 5.08
C ARG A 135 -19.77 2.95 5.06
N ALA A 136 -20.77 3.41 5.82
CA ALA A 136 -22.02 2.67 5.99
C ALA A 136 -23.01 2.94 4.85
N GLY A 137 -23.06 4.14 4.35
CA GLY A 137 -23.97 4.55 3.29
C GLY A 137 -23.43 4.37 1.90
N ARG A 138 -22.28 3.76 1.77
CA ARG A 138 -21.72 3.57 0.45
C ARG A 138 -22.60 2.63 -0.34
N PRO A 139 -23.22 3.11 -1.40
CA PRO A 139 -23.94 2.19 -2.26
C PRO A 139 -22.90 1.30 -2.87
N SER A 140 -23.16 0.12 -2.80
CA SER A 140 -22.29 -0.83 -3.43
C SER A 140 -22.42 -0.72 -4.93
#